data_3e706886c795b5a7d1c9c14f419a9dc6
#
_entry.id   3e706886c795b5a7d1c9c14f419a9dc6
#
_cell.length_a   1.000
_cell.length_b   1.000
_cell.length_c   1.000
_cell.angle_alpha   90.00
_cell.angle_beta   90.00
_cell.angle_gamma   90.00
#
_symmetry.space_group_name_H-M   'P 1'
#
loop_
_entity.id
_entity.type
_entity.pdbx_description
1 polymer ?
#
loop_
_entity_poly.entity_id
_entity_poly.type
_entity_poly.pdbx_seq_one_letter_code
_entity_poly.pdbx_strand_id
1 'polypeptide(L)'
;MDIQAALGQRAGVGRYARELLWHLGAEAGSDEIAAFYFDFKRRGMGAPPPGVQMRACRWLPGRVTQNLWKRLGFPPYDWLAGDADLYHFPNFVRPPLSKGKKSIVTIHDVSFLRMPETTEAKNLAWLSAEIHNTARKADAILTDSYFSAREIRELLNVPEDKVFPVWLGLPKWGPPPDPEAAMAARKSLGLENPYLLMVGTIEPRKNIPFLVEIYEKFTDFDGNLVIAGGLGWKTGPTLRAIAESPRKDGIKLLKHLGDAQLAALYAGAAAFVYPTRYEGFGFPPLEAMSRGVPVISAKNSSLPEVLGDAAEWVEGFDAEEWARKIRKVLGDSDRMTRLRAAGLERAKQFTWEKTARETWEIYRRFKS
;
A
#
# COMPACT_ATOMS: atom_id res chain seq x y z
N MET A 1 -17.78 2.16 -10.03
CA MET A 1 -16.56 1.64 -9.36
C MET A 1 -16.94 0.58 -8.34
N ASP A 2 -16.25 -0.56 -8.31
CA ASP A 2 -16.37 -1.54 -7.22
C ASP A 2 -15.64 -1.02 -5.97
N ILE A 3 -16.30 -1.07 -4.82
CA ILE A 3 -15.69 -0.59 -3.58
C ILE A 3 -15.71 -1.64 -2.45
N GLN A 4 -15.87 -2.91 -2.80
CA GLN A 4 -15.94 -4.01 -1.82
C GLN A 4 -14.71 -4.07 -0.91
N ALA A 5 -13.52 -3.77 -1.43
CA ALA A 5 -12.29 -3.73 -0.65
C ALA A 5 -12.31 -2.66 0.45
N ALA A 6 -13.00 -1.53 0.22
CA ALA A 6 -13.12 -0.44 1.18
C ALA A 6 -13.89 -0.82 2.46
N LEU A 7 -14.75 -1.83 2.40
CA LEU A 7 -15.57 -2.27 3.55
C LEU A 7 -14.80 -3.12 4.56
N GLY A 8 -13.84 -3.90 4.10
CA GLY A 8 -13.20 -4.93 4.94
C GLY A 8 -11.74 -4.64 5.32
N GLN A 9 -11.08 -3.74 4.61
CA GLN A 9 -9.65 -3.47 4.76
C GLN A 9 -9.40 -2.00 5.12
N ARG A 10 -8.80 -1.75 6.27
CA ARG A 10 -8.46 -0.39 6.70
C ARG A 10 -7.22 0.17 6.00
N ALA A 11 -6.27 -0.69 5.62
CA ALA A 11 -5.00 -0.33 4.96
C ALA A 11 -4.90 -0.92 3.55
N GLY A 12 -3.86 -0.59 2.81
CA GLY A 12 -3.60 -1.10 1.46
C GLY A 12 -4.73 -0.82 0.48
N VAL A 13 -5.19 -1.85 -0.23
CA VAL A 13 -6.22 -1.74 -1.29
C VAL A 13 -7.53 -1.11 -0.78
N GLY A 14 -7.91 -1.37 0.47
CA GLY A 14 -9.11 -0.75 1.05
C GLY A 14 -8.96 0.75 1.23
N ARG A 15 -7.79 1.24 1.64
CA ARG A 15 -7.48 2.67 1.68
C ARG A 15 -7.49 3.27 0.28
N TYR A 16 -6.82 2.64 -0.67
CA TYR A 16 -6.83 3.05 -2.07
C TYR A 16 -8.25 3.26 -2.60
N ALA A 17 -9.11 2.27 -2.45
CA ALA A 17 -10.48 2.35 -2.94
C ALA A 17 -11.30 3.47 -2.29
N ARG A 18 -11.13 3.72 -0.98
CA ARG A 18 -11.82 4.82 -0.27
C ARG A 18 -11.32 6.19 -0.71
N GLU A 19 -10.01 6.39 -0.67
CA GLU A 19 -9.40 7.69 -0.99
C GLU A 19 -9.63 8.06 -2.45
N LEU A 20 -9.45 7.10 -3.36
CA LEU A 20 -9.70 7.33 -4.78
C LEU A 20 -11.18 7.71 -5.01
N LEU A 21 -12.13 6.95 -4.45
CA LEU A 21 -13.55 7.25 -4.59
C LEU A 21 -13.89 8.64 -4.06
N TRP A 22 -13.34 9.00 -2.89
CA TRP A 22 -13.59 10.29 -2.26
C TRP A 22 -13.15 11.47 -3.15
N HIS A 23 -11.99 11.37 -3.76
CA HIS A 23 -11.44 12.45 -4.57
C HIS A 23 -11.97 12.44 -6.02
N LEU A 24 -12.35 11.27 -6.56
CA LEU A 24 -13.00 11.18 -7.87
C LEU A 24 -14.33 11.94 -7.92
N GLY A 25 -15.08 11.99 -6.81
CA GLY A 25 -16.32 12.76 -6.74
C GLY A 25 -16.14 14.26 -7.09
N ALA A 26 -14.98 14.82 -6.76
CA ALA A 26 -14.66 16.21 -7.10
C ALA A 26 -14.24 16.40 -8.57
N GLU A 27 -13.73 15.37 -9.23
CA GLU A 27 -13.26 15.41 -10.62
C GLU A 27 -14.36 15.11 -11.64
N ALA A 28 -15.49 14.55 -11.21
CA ALA A 28 -16.54 14.04 -12.09
C ALA A 28 -17.25 15.14 -12.91
N GLY A 29 -17.31 16.38 -12.41
CA GLY A 29 -18.02 17.47 -13.08
C GLY A 29 -19.50 17.13 -13.25
N SER A 30 -19.97 17.01 -14.50
CA SER A 30 -21.34 16.60 -14.86
C SER A 30 -21.54 15.08 -14.96
N ASP A 31 -20.48 14.30 -14.81
CA ASP A 31 -20.54 12.85 -14.91
C ASP A 31 -21.00 12.22 -13.59
N GLU A 32 -21.72 11.10 -13.65
CA GLU A 32 -22.18 10.37 -12.48
C GLU A 32 -21.20 9.27 -12.08
N ILE A 33 -20.83 9.24 -10.79
CA ILE A 33 -20.05 8.16 -10.22
C ILE A 33 -20.95 7.28 -9.37
N ALA A 34 -21.05 5.99 -9.72
CA ALA A 34 -21.70 4.98 -8.91
C ALA A 34 -20.68 4.08 -8.22
N ALA A 35 -20.80 3.94 -6.91
CA ALA A 35 -19.99 3.08 -6.06
C ALA A 35 -20.80 1.84 -5.65
N PHE A 36 -20.39 0.67 -6.16
CA PHE A 36 -21.10 -0.59 -5.92
C PHE A 36 -20.39 -1.45 -4.87
N TYR A 37 -21.20 -2.12 -4.01
CA TYR A 37 -20.74 -3.08 -3.03
C TYR A 37 -21.84 -4.07 -2.61
N PHE A 38 -21.41 -5.24 -2.11
CA PHE A 38 -22.33 -6.21 -1.50
C PHE A 38 -22.53 -5.91 -0.02
N ASP A 39 -23.77 -5.69 0.39
CA ASP A 39 -24.15 -5.36 1.77
C ASP A 39 -25.29 -6.28 2.30
N PHE A 40 -25.16 -7.58 2.09
CA PHE A 40 -26.13 -8.55 2.56
C PHE A 40 -26.44 -8.45 4.07
N LYS A 41 -25.42 -8.09 4.86
CA LYS A 41 -25.56 -7.89 6.32
C LYS A 41 -26.10 -6.51 6.72
N ARG A 42 -26.40 -5.64 5.76
CA ARG A 42 -26.95 -4.29 5.96
C ARG A 42 -26.14 -3.41 6.92
N ARG A 43 -24.82 -3.47 6.84
CA ARG A 43 -23.92 -2.68 7.70
C ARG A 43 -23.75 -1.24 7.23
N GLY A 44 -23.98 -0.99 5.93
CA GLY A 44 -23.73 0.31 5.30
C GLY A 44 -22.24 0.66 5.19
N MET A 45 -21.96 1.80 4.57
CA MET A 45 -20.60 2.36 4.44
C MET A 45 -20.44 3.75 5.08
N GLY A 46 -21.42 4.23 5.83
CA GLY A 46 -21.43 5.63 6.29
C GLY A 46 -21.91 6.59 5.20
N ALA A 47 -21.63 7.89 5.38
CA ALA A 47 -22.01 8.93 4.41
C ALA A 47 -21.23 8.77 3.10
N PRO A 48 -21.90 8.85 1.94
CA PRO A 48 -21.23 8.82 0.65
C PRO A 48 -20.32 10.05 0.45
N PRO A 49 -19.24 9.93 -0.33
CA PRO A 49 -18.52 11.10 -0.79
C PRO A 49 -19.45 12.03 -1.61
N PRO A 50 -19.19 13.34 -1.61
CA PRO A 50 -19.94 14.28 -2.48
C PRO A 50 -19.87 13.84 -3.95
N GLY A 51 -21.01 13.93 -4.66
CA GLY A 51 -21.09 13.56 -6.08
C GLY A 51 -21.07 12.05 -6.38
N VAL A 52 -21.13 11.18 -5.36
CA VAL A 52 -21.08 9.73 -5.54
C VAL A 52 -22.41 9.08 -5.16
N GLN A 53 -22.97 8.28 -6.07
CA GLN A 53 -24.15 7.45 -5.83
C GLN A 53 -23.75 6.08 -5.25
N MET A 54 -24.21 5.76 -4.05
CA MET A 54 -23.95 4.43 -3.43
C MET A 54 -24.96 3.40 -3.90
N ARG A 55 -24.49 2.29 -4.45
CA ARG A 55 -25.32 1.16 -4.91
C ARG A 55 -24.98 -0.12 -4.14
N ALA A 56 -25.85 -0.49 -3.18
CA ALA A 56 -25.67 -1.67 -2.34
C ALA A 56 -26.50 -2.86 -2.82
N CYS A 57 -25.88 -3.99 -3.12
CA CYS A 57 -26.56 -5.25 -3.33
C CYS A 57 -26.83 -5.93 -1.98
N ARG A 58 -28.10 -5.94 -1.54
CA ARG A 58 -28.52 -6.46 -0.21
C ARG A 58 -29.22 -7.80 -0.26
N TRP A 59 -29.50 -8.33 -1.45
CA TRP A 59 -30.24 -9.57 -1.65
C TRP A 59 -29.35 -10.77 -1.96
N LEU A 60 -28.12 -10.54 -2.40
CA LEU A 60 -27.16 -11.58 -2.77
C LEU A 60 -25.85 -11.44 -1.98
N PRO A 61 -25.41 -12.47 -1.23
CA PRO A 61 -24.14 -12.43 -0.52
C PRO A 61 -22.94 -12.35 -1.50
N GLY A 62 -22.03 -11.41 -1.28
CA GLY A 62 -20.87 -11.24 -2.15
C GLY A 62 -19.98 -12.49 -2.29
N ARG A 63 -19.84 -13.32 -1.21
CA ARG A 63 -19.10 -14.58 -1.26
C ARG A 63 -19.75 -15.61 -2.21
N VAL A 64 -21.07 -15.67 -2.22
CA VAL A 64 -21.82 -16.56 -3.14
C VAL A 64 -21.59 -16.11 -4.56
N THR A 65 -21.74 -14.81 -4.83
CA THR A 65 -21.52 -14.23 -6.15
C THR A 65 -20.09 -14.47 -6.66
N GLN A 66 -19.08 -14.26 -5.82
CA GLN A 66 -17.69 -14.54 -6.18
C GLN A 66 -17.45 -16.02 -6.54
N ASN A 67 -18.10 -16.95 -5.85
CA ASN A 67 -18.01 -18.37 -6.17
C ASN A 67 -18.71 -18.71 -7.51
N LEU A 68 -19.85 -18.07 -7.81
CA LEU A 68 -20.52 -18.20 -9.10
C LEU A 68 -19.65 -17.64 -10.23
N TRP A 69 -19.05 -16.48 -10.04
CA TRP A 69 -18.11 -15.90 -11.01
C TRP A 69 -16.93 -16.81 -11.31
N LYS A 70 -16.33 -17.41 -10.27
CA LYS A 70 -15.20 -18.34 -10.43
C LYS A 70 -15.56 -19.61 -11.20
N ARG A 71 -16.79 -20.12 -11.02
CA ARG A 71 -17.21 -21.41 -11.58
C ARG A 71 -17.93 -21.29 -12.91
N LEU A 72 -18.79 -20.29 -13.04
CA LEU A 72 -19.75 -20.16 -14.11
C LEU A 72 -19.58 -18.89 -14.95
N GLY A 73 -18.80 -17.89 -14.47
CA GLY A 73 -18.71 -16.59 -15.11
C GLY A 73 -20.05 -15.83 -15.16
N PHE A 74 -20.97 -16.11 -14.22
CA PHE A 74 -22.34 -15.59 -14.21
C PHE A 74 -22.81 -15.31 -12.76
N PRO A 75 -23.73 -14.33 -12.52
CA PRO A 75 -24.26 -13.34 -13.47
C PRO A 75 -23.22 -12.26 -13.83
N PRO A 76 -23.38 -11.52 -14.94
CA PRO A 76 -22.56 -10.35 -15.23
C PRO A 76 -22.64 -9.32 -14.11
N TYR A 77 -21.51 -8.66 -13.81
CA TYR A 77 -21.44 -7.67 -12.73
C TYR A 77 -22.38 -6.50 -12.93
N ASP A 78 -22.53 -6.03 -14.20
CA ASP A 78 -23.41 -4.93 -14.57
C ASP A 78 -24.90 -5.20 -14.27
N TRP A 79 -25.33 -6.45 -14.24
CA TRP A 79 -26.72 -6.80 -13.82
C TRP A 79 -26.96 -6.53 -12.34
N LEU A 80 -25.90 -6.55 -11.53
CA LEU A 80 -25.97 -6.31 -10.08
C LEU A 80 -25.68 -4.85 -9.74
N ALA A 81 -24.71 -4.25 -10.43
CA ALA A 81 -24.24 -2.90 -10.16
C ALA A 81 -25.03 -1.80 -10.88
N GLY A 82 -25.83 -2.20 -11.89
CA GLY A 82 -26.52 -1.28 -12.81
C GLY A 82 -25.64 -0.88 -13.99
N ASP A 83 -26.30 -0.27 -14.98
CA ASP A 83 -25.64 0.13 -16.20
C ASP A 83 -24.70 1.33 -16.00
N ALA A 84 -23.57 1.32 -16.73
CA ALA A 84 -22.57 2.37 -16.76
C ALA A 84 -21.74 2.28 -18.06
N ASP A 85 -21.18 3.42 -18.50
CA ASP A 85 -20.27 3.50 -19.65
C ASP A 85 -18.94 2.80 -19.34
N LEU A 86 -18.49 2.87 -18.08
CA LEU A 86 -17.20 2.35 -17.65
C LEU A 86 -17.27 1.74 -16.25
N TYR A 87 -16.70 0.54 -16.08
CA TYR A 87 -16.57 -0.14 -14.78
C TYR A 87 -15.12 -0.13 -14.32
N HIS A 88 -14.87 0.30 -13.09
CA HIS A 88 -13.54 0.21 -12.48
C HIS A 88 -13.52 -0.79 -11.33
N PHE A 89 -12.58 -1.74 -11.40
CA PHE A 89 -12.31 -2.77 -10.39
C PHE A 89 -10.95 -2.51 -9.74
N PRO A 90 -10.91 -1.93 -8.54
CA PRO A 90 -9.66 -1.45 -7.92
C PRO A 90 -8.87 -2.52 -7.18
N ASN A 91 -9.08 -3.81 -7.48
CA ASN A 91 -8.45 -4.90 -6.75
C ASN A 91 -8.19 -6.15 -7.61
N PHE A 92 -7.16 -6.10 -8.44
CA PHE A 92 -6.57 -7.19 -9.23
C PHE A 92 -7.50 -7.94 -10.18
N VAL A 93 -8.74 -8.20 -9.84
CA VAL A 93 -9.61 -9.12 -10.59
C VAL A 93 -10.80 -8.40 -11.20
N ARG A 94 -11.01 -8.69 -12.49
CA ARG A 94 -12.16 -8.25 -13.25
C ARG A 94 -13.28 -9.28 -13.17
N PRO A 95 -14.42 -8.97 -12.54
CA PRO A 95 -15.61 -9.82 -12.63
C PRO A 95 -16.12 -9.96 -14.08
N PRO A 96 -16.96 -10.96 -14.36
CA PRO A 96 -17.61 -11.06 -15.66
C PRO A 96 -18.49 -9.83 -15.93
N LEU A 97 -18.44 -9.30 -17.13
CA LEU A 97 -19.29 -8.22 -17.63
C LEU A 97 -20.03 -8.68 -18.89
N SER A 98 -21.20 -8.09 -19.14
CA SER A 98 -21.93 -8.26 -20.38
C SER A 98 -21.08 -7.82 -21.59
N LYS A 99 -21.39 -8.38 -22.76
CA LYS A 99 -20.66 -8.07 -23.99
C LYS A 99 -20.74 -6.57 -24.32
N GLY A 100 -19.62 -5.98 -24.70
CA GLY A 100 -19.52 -4.57 -25.07
C GLY A 100 -19.30 -3.59 -23.90
N LYS A 101 -19.39 -4.04 -22.65
CA LYS A 101 -19.12 -3.19 -21.48
C LYS A 101 -17.61 -2.96 -21.27
N LYS A 102 -17.24 -1.69 -21.08
CA LYS A 102 -15.86 -1.25 -20.87
C LYS A 102 -15.43 -1.40 -19.41
N SER A 103 -14.17 -1.73 -19.20
CA SER A 103 -13.64 -1.92 -17.84
C SER A 103 -12.20 -1.49 -17.67
N ILE A 104 -11.91 -0.87 -16.53
CA ILE A 104 -10.56 -0.61 -16.02
C ILE A 104 -10.34 -1.46 -14.78
N VAL A 105 -9.13 -1.97 -14.61
CA VAL A 105 -8.74 -2.74 -13.43
C VAL A 105 -7.48 -2.13 -12.82
N THR A 106 -7.43 -1.97 -11.50
CA THR A 106 -6.16 -1.66 -10.84
C THR A 106 -5.45 -2.95 -10.46
N ILE A 107 -4.24 -3.13 -11.01
CA ILE A 107 -3.28 -4.16 -10.62
C ILE A 107 -2.13 -3.44 -9.90
N HIS A 108 -2.13 -3.49 -8.57
CA HIS A 108 -1.19 -2.73 -7.74
C HIS A 108 0.26 -3.15 -7.97
N ASP A 109 0.52 -4.45 -8.01
CA ASP A 109 1.79 -5.05 -8.35
C ASP A 109 1.61 -6.49 -8.84
N VAL A 110 2.70 -7.12 -9.25
CA VAL A 110 2.74 -8.54 -9.62
C VAL A 110 3.80 -9.30 -8.81
N SER A 111 4.02 -8.88 -7.56
CA SER A 111 4.97 -9.50 -6.63
C SER A 111 4.75 -11.01 -6.47
N PHE A 112 3.50 -11.46 -6.50
CA PHE A 112 3.14 -12.87 -6.43
C PHE A 112 3.61 -13.71 -7.63
N LEU A 113 3.89 -13.09 -8.79
CA LEU A 113 4.51 -13.74 -9.94
C LEU A 113 6.04 -13.68 -9.87
N ARG A 114 6.60 -12.56 -9.40
CA ARG A 114 8.04 -12.34 -9.32
C ARG A 114 8.69 -13.08 -8.13
N MET A 115 7.95 -13.18 -7.01
CA MET A 115 8.39 -13.80 -5.75
C MET A 115 7.30 -14.72 -5.18
N PRO A 116 6.92 -15.79 -5.89
CA PRO A 116 5.80 -16.66 -5.49
C PRO A 116 5.99 -17.28 -4.11
N GLU A 117 7.25 -17.50 -3.70
CA GLU A 117 7.60 -18.06 -2.39
C GLU A 117 7.20 -17.12 -1.23
N THR A 118 7.02 -15.83 -1.48
CA THR A 118 6.62 -14.86 -0.46
C THR A 118 5.11 -14.76 -0.27
N THR A 119 4.32 -15.31 -1.20
CA THR A 119 2.86 -15.25 -1.21
C THR A 119 2.24 -16.46 -0.52
N GLU A 120 1.07 -16.30 0.08
CA GLU A 120 0.29 -17.43 0.59
C GLU A 120 -0.19 -18.32 -0.57
N ALA A 121 0.02 -19.64 -0.47
CA ALA A 121 -0.23 -20.59 -1.57
C ALA A 121 -1.66 -20.51 -2.15
N LYS A 122 -2.67 -20.31 -1.31
CA LYS A 122 -4.06 -20.18 -1.74
C LYS A 122 -4.30 -18.91 -2.56
N ASN A 123 -3.72 -17.79 -2.13
CA ASN A 123 -3.81 -16.52 -2.84
C ASN A 123 -3.01 -16.56 -4.14
N LEU A 124 -1.82 -17.17 -4.11
CA LEU A 124 -0.98 -17.35 -5.29
C LEU A 124 -1.73 -18.12 -6.39
N ALA A 125 -2.27 -19.30 -6.07
CA ALA A 125 -2.99 -20.13 -7.04
C ALA A 125 -4.17 -19.38 -7.67
N TRP A 126 -4.93 -18.65 -6.85
CA TRP A 126 -6.09 -17.90 -7.33
C TRP A 126 -5.68 -16.69 -8.18
N LEU A 127 -4.75 -15.86 -7.70
CA LEU A 127 -4.28 -14.68 -8.45
C LEU A 127 -3.62 -15.10 -9.77
N SER A 128 -2.76 -16.11 -9.75
CA SER A 128 -2.08 -16.58 -10.97
C SER A 128 -3.06 -17.11 -12.02
N ALA A 129 -4.17 -17.74 -11.60
CA ALA A 129 -5.21 -18.20 -12.52
C ALA A 129 -6.00 -17.05 -13.15
N GLU A 130 -6.31 -16.00 -12.37
CA GLU A 130 -7.22 -14.94 -12.82
C GLU A 130 -6.52 -13.73 -13.44
N ILE A 131 -5.26 -13.47 -13.11
CA ILE A 131 -4.60 -12.21 -13.48
C ILE A 131 -4.41 -12.08 -14.99
N HIS A 132 -4.01 -13.16 -15.69
CA HIS A 132 -3.85 -13.14 -17.15
C HIS A 132 -5.19 -12.92 -17.87
N ASN A 133 -6.27 -13.55 -17.36
CA ASN A 133 -7.61 -13.35 -17.91
C ASN A 133 -8.10 -11.91 -17.67
N THR A 134 -7.87 -11.38 -16.48
CA THR A 134 -8.16 -9.99 -16.14
C THR A 134 -7.39 -9.02 -17.05
N ALA A 135 -6.08 -9.18 -17.15
CA ALA A 135 -5.22 -8.33 -17.96
C ALA A 135 -5.63 -8.33 -19.44
N ARG A 136 -6.01 -9.50 -19.98
CA ARG A 136 -6.49 -9.64 -21.36
C ARG A 136 -7.84 -8.94 -21.60
N LYS A 137 -8.81 -9.10 -20.68
CA LYS A 137 -10.20 -8.64 -20.85
C LYS A 137 -10.44 -7.20 -20.42
N ALA A 138 -9.63 -6.62 -19.56
CA ALA A 138 -9.74 -5.21 -19.21
C ALA A 138 -9.42 -4.33 -20.42
N ASP A 139 -10.09 -3.20 -20.57
CA ASP A 139 -9.79 -2.21 -21.61
C ASP A 139 -8.56 -1.39 -21.22
N ALA A 140 -8.36 -1.12 -19.93
CA ALA A 140 -7.16 -0.50 -19.38
C ALA A 140 -6.80 -1.10 -18.03
N ILE A 141 -5.51 -0.98 -17.68
CA ILE A 141 -4.95 -1.40 -16.39
C ILE A 141 -4.32 -0.17 -15.74
N LEU A 142 -4.78 0.19 -14.55
CA LEU A 142 -4.10 1.14 -13.67
C LEU A 142 -3.10 0.40 -12.78
N THR A 143 -2.00 1.06 -12.46
CA THR A 143 -1.02 0.52 -11.52
C THR A 143 -0.32 1.65 -10.78
N ASP A 144 0.30 1.34 -9.65
CA ASP A 144 0.73 2.34 -8.67
C ASP A 144 2.08 3.01 -9.01
N SER A 145 2.87 2.43 -9.94
CA SER A 145 4.19 2.93 -10.30
C SER A 145 4.60 2.55 -11.73
N TYR A 146 5.56 3.28 -12.31
CA TYR A 146 6.18 2.93 -13.59
C TYR A 146 6.93 1.59 -13.51
N PHE A 147 7.52 1.29 -12.34
CA PHE A 147 8.10 -0.02 -12.08
C PHE A 147 7.05 -1.13 -12.22
N SER A 148 5.91 -1.02 -11.51
CA SER A 148 4.83 -2.00 -11.60
C SER A 148 4.26 -2.09 -13.02
N ALA A 149 4.19 -0.97 -13.76
CA ALA A 149 3.74 -0.98 -15.14
C ALA A 149 4.66 -1.82 -16.05
N ARG A 150 5.98 -1.73 -15.89
CA ARG A 150 6.94 -2.58 -16.64
C ARG A 150 6.77 -4.05 -16.30
N GLU A 151 6.69 -4.38 -14.99
CA GLU A 151 6.49 -5.76 -14.53
C GLU A 151 5.18 -6.37 -15.07
N ILE A 152 4.08 -5.60 -15.06
CA ILE A 152 2.79 -6.02 -15.60
C ILE A 152 2.89 -6.28 -17.11
N ARG A 153 3.51 -5.38 -17.88
CA ARG A 153 3.69 -5.55 -19.32
C ARG A 153 4.51 -6.81 -19.64
N GLU A 154 5.62 -6.99 -18.93
CA GLU A 154 6.52 -8.14 -19.11
C GLU A 154 5.86 -9.45 -18.73
N LEU A 155 5.32 -9.55 -17.49
CA LEU A 155 4.86 -10.82 -16.94
C LEU A 155 3.47 -11.24 -17.41
N LEU A 156 2.61 -10.26 -17.80
CA LEU A 156 1.28 -10.56 -18.30
C LEU A 156 1.16 -10.44 -19.82
N ASN A 157 2.23 -10.09 -20.52
CA ASN A 157 2.31 -9.90 -21.96
C ASN A 157 1.18 -9.00 -22.48
N VAL A 158 1.04 -7.80 -21.89
CA VAL A 158 0.06 -6.80 -22.29
C VAL A 158 0.73 -5.61 -22.99
N PRO A 159 0.06 -5.00 -24.01
CA PRO A 159 0.62 -3.88 -24.74
C PRO A 159 0.80 -2.64 -23.87
N GLU A 160 1.74 -1.78 -24.27
CA GLU A 160 2.15 -0.61 -23.51
C GLU A 160 1.02 0.41 -23.32
N ASP A 161 0.23 0.64 -24.35
CA ASP A 161 -0.89 1.57 -24.37
C ASP A 161 -2.08 1.15 -23.51
N LYS A 162 -2.02 -0.05 -22.91
CA LYS A 162 -3.04 -0.59 -22.02
C LYS A 162 -2.74 -0.39 -20.54
N VAL A 163 -1.49 -0.09 -20.16
CA VAL A 163 -1.04 -0.02 -18.76
C VAL A 163 -0.65 1.40 -18.40
N PHE A 164 -1.37 1.98 -17.46
CA PHE A 164 -1.25 3.37 -17.03
C PHE A 164 -0.76 3.45 -15.58
N PRO A 165 0.48 3.88 -15.34
CA PRO A 165 0.95 4.15 -13.99
C PRO A 165 0.33 5.46 -13.47
N VAL A 166 -0.21 5.40 -12.26
CA VAL A 166 -0.78 6.55 -11.54
C VAL A 166 -0.27 6.49 -10.11
N TRP A 167 0.55 7.46 -9.72
CA TRP A 167 1.08 7.51 -8.36
C TRP A 167 -0.03 7.76 -7.34
N LEU A 168 0.11 7.12 -6.18
CA LEU A 168 -0.88 7.17 -5.12
C LEU A 168 -0.64 8.35 -4.18
N GLY A 169 -1.72 8.92 -3.65
CA GLY A 169 -1.68 9.98 -2.66
C GLY A 169 -1.35 9.47 -1.26
N LEU A 170 -0.74 10.32 -0.45
CA LEU A 170 -0.54 10.09 0.97
C LEU A 170 -1.78 10.44 1.80
N PRO A 171 -1.98 9.78 2.96
CA PRO A 171 -3.04 10.19 3.87
C PRO A 171 -2.79 11.61 4.39
N LYS A 172 -3.86 12.41 4.49
CA LYS A 172 -3.80 13.72 5.13
C LYS A 172 -3.78 13.54 6.66
N TRP A 173 -2.63 13.23 7.16
CA TRP A 173 -2.42 13.24 8.61
C TRP A 173 -2.29 14.68 9.06
N GLY A 174 -3.13 15.27 9.79
CA GLY A 174 -3.03 16.64 10.30
C GLY A 174 -1.60 17.12 10.64
N PRO A 175 -1.39 18.28 11.20
CA PRO A 175 -0.04 18.75 11.56
C PRO A 175 0.67 17.70 12.42
N PRO A 176 2.01 17.65 12.41
CA PRO A 176 2.73 16.82 13.38
C PRO A 176 2.21 17.08 14.79
N PRO A 177 2.05 16.06 15.63
CA PRO A 177 1.67 16.29 17.02
C PRO A 177 2.71 17.22 17.67
N ASP A 178 2.26 18.07 18.60
CA ASP A 178 3.22 18.84 19.39
C ASP A 178 4.19 17.93 20.16
N PRO A 179 5.36 18.43 20.58
CA PRO A 179 6.38 17.60 21.24
C PRO A 179 5.89 16.86 22.49
N GLU A 180 4.99 17.46 23.28
CA GLU A 180 4.44 16.84 24.48
C GLU A 180 3.48 15.72 24.12
N ALA A 181 2.57 15.94 23.18
CA ALA A 181 1.65 14.91 22.68
C ALA A 181 2.41 13.75 22.01
N ALA A 182 3.45 14.04 21.24
CA ALA A 182 4.31 13.03 20.63
C ALA A 182 5.04 12.19 21.71
N MET A 183 5.56 12.83 22.73
CA MET A 183 6.22 12.16 23.86
C MET A 183 5.25 11.33 24.68
N ALA A 184 4.06 11.86 25.00
CA ALA A 184 3.01 11.11 25.70
C ALA A 184 2.55 9.87 24.91
N ALA A 185 2.37 10.00 23.59
CA ALA A 185 2.02 8.88 22.72
C ALA A 185 3.14 7.82 22.69
N ARG A 186 4.41 8.23 22.63
CA ARG A 186 5.55 7.30 22.69
C ARG A 186 5.58 6.56 24.03
N LYS A 187 5.44 7.30 25.14
CA LYS A 187 5.42 6.73 26.49
C LYS A 187 4.28 5.72 26.67
N SER A 188 3.09 6.00 26.13
CA SER A 188 1.95 5.06 26.17
C SER A 188 2.21 3.76 25.39
N LEU A 189 3.17 3.76 24.47
CA LEU A 189 3.64 2.61 23.69
C LEU A 189 4.90 1.95 24.31
N GLY A 190 5.37 2.42 25.45
CA GLY A 190 6.60 1.94 26.10
C GLY A 190 7.88 2.30 25.33
N LEU A 191 7.88 3.41 24.59
CA LEU A 191 8.98 3.87 23.75
C LEU A 191 9.65 5.11 24.34
N GLU A 192 10.41 4.93 25.42
CA GLU A 192 11.14 6.01 26.07
C GLU A 192 12.47 6.32 25.36
N ASN A 193 13.16 5.30 24.86
CA ASN A 193 14.42 5.43 24.13
C ASN A 193 14.20 5.81 22.64
N PRO A 194 15.24 6.34 21.95
CA PRO A 194 15.24 6.46 20.50
C PRO A 194 14.93 5.13 19.82
N TYR A 195 14.35 5.14 18.63
CA TYR A 195 14.05 3.90 17.93
C TYR A 195 14.19 4.00 16.42
N LEU A 196 14.59 2.87 15.83
CA LEU A 196 14.44 2.60 14.40
C LEU A 196 13.03 2.10 14.18
N LEU A 197 12.38 2.58 13.12
CA LEU A 197 10.99 2.22 12.80
C LEU A 197 10.90 1.47 11.48
N MET A 198 10.09 0.43 11.44
CA MET A 198 9.55 -0.18 10.25
C MET A 198 8.03 -0.31 10.38
N VAL A 199 7.29 0.04 9.33
CA VAL A 199 5.83 -0.09 9.27
C VAL A 199 5.42 -0.94 8.08
N GLY A 200 4.49 -1.86 8.29
CA GLY A 200 3.91 -2.69 7.22
C GLY A 200 3.37 -4.02 7.72
N THR A 201 2.57 -4.68 6.90
CA THR A 201 2.12 -6.05 7.18
C THR A 201 3.32 -6.97 7.37
N ILE A 202 3.27 -7.81 8.40
CA ILE A 202 4.33 -8.78 8.68
C ILE A 202 4.19 -9.96 7.73
N GLU A 203 5.00 -9.93 6.68
CA GLU A 203 5.02 -10.90 5.59
C GLU A 203 6.45 -11.08 5.06
N PRO A 204 6.78 -12.19 4.38
CA PRO A 204 8.15 -12.49 3.95
C PRO A 204 8.79 -11.43 3.06
N ARG A 205 8.03 -10.77 2.20
CA ARG A 205 8.48 -9.72 1.29
C ARG A 205 9.08 -8.51 2.00
N LYS A 206 8.61 -8.22 3.21
CA LYS A 206 9.09 -7.11 4.06
C LYS A 206 10.45 -7.40 4.71
N ASN A 207 10.93 -8.64 4.64
CA ASN A 207 12.28 -9.03 5.07
C ASN A 207 12.62 -8.67 6.52
N ILE A 208 11.65 -8.83 7.43
CA ILE A 208 11.81 -8.46 8.84
C ILE A 208 12.90 -9.30 9.56
N PRO A 209 13.10 -10.60 9.28
CA PRO A 209 14.23 -11.33 9.86
C PRO A 209 15.57 -10.65 9.58
N PHE A 210 15.78 -10.15 8.37
CA PHE A 210 16.98 -9.40 8.02
C PHE A 210 17.05 -8.03 8.74
N LEU A 211 15.92 -7.36 8.96
CA LEU A 211 15.89 -6.14 9.77
C LEU A 211 16.32 -6.40 11.23
N VAL A 212 15.95 -7.54 11.79
CA VAL A 212 16.41 -7.98 13.11
C VAL A 212 17.93 -8.19 13.09
N GLU A 213 18.47 -8.85 12.08
CA GLU A 213 19.92 -9.03 11.90
C GLU A 213 20.67 -7.68 11.79
N ILE A 214 20.14 -6.71 11.03
CA ILE A 214 20.69 -5.34 10.98
C ILE A 214 20.75 -4.73 12.38
N TYR A 215 19.67 -4.86 13.16
CA TYR A 215 19.59 -4.30 14.52
C TYR A 215 20.61 -4.97 15.46
N GLU A 216 20.86 -6.26 15.31
CA GLU A 216 21.88 -7.00 16.05
C GLU A 216 23.30 -6.49 15.75
N LYS A 217 23.58 -6.16 14.48
CA LYS A 217 24.87 -5.58 14.06
C LYS A 217 25.06 -4.13 14.48
N PHE A 218 23.98 -3.44 14.81
CA PHE A 218 24.03 -2.04 15.28
C PHE A 218 24.17 -1.97 16.79
N THR A 219 25.31 -2.46 17.32
CA THR A 219 25.57 -2.67 18.76
C THR A 219 25.75 -1.37 19.56
N ASP A 220 26.18 -0.30 18.92
CA ASP A 220 26.40 1.04 19.50
C ASP A 220 25.13 1.91 19.53
N PHE A 221 23.98 1.35 19.16
CA PHE A 221 22.69 2.02 19.25
C PHE A 221 21.94 1.55 20.51
N ASP A 222 21.87 2.43 21.50
CA ASP A 222 21.12 2.20 22.75
C ASP A 222 19.65 2.63 22.59
N GLY A 223 19.00 2.07 21.57
CA GLY A 223 17.61 2.36 21.25
C GLY A 223 16.85 1.10 20.86
N ASN A 224 15.56 1.25 20.56
CA ASN A 224 14.69 0.15 20.21
C ASN A 224 14.61 -0.08 18.69
N LEU A 225 14.29 -1.28 18.29
CA LEU A 225 13.73 -1.59 16.98
C LEU A 225 12.21 -1.74 17.11
N VAL A 226 11.46 -0.86 16.47
CA VAL A 226 10.00 -0.87 16.47
C VAL A 226 9.48 -1.36 15.13
N ILE A 227 8.71 -2.45 15.16
CA ILE A 227 8.06 -3.03 14.00
C ILE A 227 6.56 -2.87 14.21
N ALA A 228 5.90 -2.05 13.37
CA ALA A 228 4.49 -1.74 13.49
C ALA A 228 3.69 -2.30 12.33
N GLY A 229 2.68 -3.13 12.64
CA GLY A 229 1.79 -3.69 11.61
C GLY A 229 1.08 -4.97 12.02
N GLY A 230 0.06 -5.32 11.24
CA GLY A 230 -0.68 -6.56 11.45
C GLY A 230 0.10 -7.80 11.01
N LEU A 231 -0.22 -8.94 11.62
CA LEU A 231 0.29 -10.22 11.15
C LEU A 231 -0.37 -10.57 9.81
N GLY A 232 0.44 -10.77 8.80
CA GLY A 232 0.02 -11.28 7.50
C GLY A 232 0.11 -12.81 7.45
N TRP A 233 0.87 -13.32 6.50
CA TRP A 233 1.07 -14.76 6.28
C TRP A 233 2.54 -15.14 6.38
N LYS A 234 2.82 -16.44 6.60
CA LYS A 234 4.18 -16.98 6.74
C LYS A 234 5.03 -16.22 7.77
N THR A 235 4.42 -15.81 8.88
CA THR A 235 5.05 -14.98 9.93
C THR A 235 6.02 -15.73 10.83
N GLY A 236 6.01 -17.06 10.79
CA GLY A 236 6.86 -17.92 11.65
C GLY A 236 8.35 -17.55 11.67
N PRO A 237 9.02 -17.37 10.53
CA PRO A 237 10.43 -16.96 10.49
C PRO A 237 10.68 -15.61 11.18
N THR A 238 9.79 -14.63 10.98
CA THR A 238 9.88 -13.32 11.63
C THR A 238 9.76 -13.43 13.15
N LEU A 239 8.76 -14.17 13.62
CA LEU A 239 8.55 -14.32 15.07
C LEU A 239 9.69 -15.08 15.74
N ARG A 240 10.27 -16.07 15.07
CA ARG A 240 11.49 -16.75 15.53
C ARG A 240 12.68 -15.82 15.60
N ALA A 241 12.98 -15.09 14.52
CA ALA A 241 14.08 -14.14 14.51
C ALA A 241 14.01 -13.14 15.67
N ILE A 242 12.81 -12.62 15.97
CA ILE A 242 12.60 -11.71 17.11
C ILE A 242 12.86 -12.44 18.43
N ALA A 243 12.31 -13.64 18.62
CA ALA A 243 12.41 -14.39 19.89
C ALA A 243 13.82 -14.89 20.19
N GLU A 244 14.58 -15.24 19.17
CA GLU A 244 15.94 -15.79 19.25
C GLU A 244 17.02 -14.69 19.26
N SER A 245 16.65 -13.44 18.95
CA SER A 245 17.60 -12.32 18.94
C SER A 245 18.24 -12.09 20.30
N PRO A 246 19.57 -11.92 20.37
CA PRO A 246 20.26 -11.52 21.61
C PRO A 246 19.83 -10.13 22.10
N ARG A 247 19.21 -9.32 21.23
CA ARG A 247 18.67 -7.98 21.54
C ARG A 247 17.14 -7.93 21.60
N LYS A 248 16.47 -9.08 21.80
CA LYS A 248 14.99 -9.22 21.79
C LYS A 248 14.25 -8.23 22.69
N ASP A 249 14.81 -7.88 23.83
CA ASP A 249 14.18 -6.96 24.79
C ASP A 249 14.06 -5.53 24.24
N GLY A 250 14.94 -5.15 23.31
CA GLY A 250 14.89 -3.91 22.54
C GLY A 250 13.98 -3.95 21.33
N ILE A 251 13.42 -5.11 20.94
CA ILE A 251 12.53 -5.24 19.78
C ILE A 251 11.08 -5.14 20.22
N LYS A 252 10.34 -4.16 19.70
CA LYS A 252 8.93 -3.93 20.01
C LYS A 252 8.07 -4.21 18.79
N LEU A 253 7.17 -5.21 18.89
CA LEU A 253 6.20 -5.56 17.86
C LEU A 253 4.84 -4.95 18.22
N LEU A 254 4.44 -3.88 17.51
CA LEU A 254 3.22 -3.14 17.74
C LEU A 254 2.16 -3.51 16.70
N LYS A 255 0.99 -3.92 17.17
CA LYS A 255 -0.15 -4.33 16.33
C LYS A 255 -1.35 -3.45 16.58
N HIS A 256 -2.21 -3.33 15.57
CA HIS A 256 -3.52 -2.65 15.69
C HIS A 256 -3.46 -1.19 16.16
N LEU A 257 -2.48 -0.43 15.66
CA LEU A 257 -2.38 1.00 15.95
C LEU A 257 -3.48 1.76 15.20
N GLY A 258 -4.07 2.74 15.88
CA GLY A 258 -4.93 3.74 15.26
C GLY A 258 -4.10 4.79 14.50
N ASP A 259 -4.75 5.56 13.61
CA ASP A 259 -4.06 6.53 12.76
C ASP A 259 -3.29 7.58 13.57
N ALA A 260 -3.82 8.07 14.68
CA ALA A 260 -3.14 9.02 15.56
C ALA A 260 -1.88 8.42 16.22
N GLN A 261 -1.96 7.17 16.67
CA GLN A 261 -0.82 6.45 17.24
C GLN A 261 0.26 6.19 16.20
N LEU A 262 -0.16 5.80 14.98
CA LEU A 262 0.76 5.58 13.86
C LEU A 262 1.45 6.88 13.44
N ALA A 263 0.71 7.98 13.37
CA ALA A 263 1.27 9.31 13.07
C ALA A 263 2.31 9.75 14.11
N ALA A 264 2.01 9.55 15.39
CA ALA A 264 2.94 9.85 16.49
C ALA A 264 4.18 8.92 16.45
N LEU A 265 3.97 7.65 16.11
CA LEU A 265 5.06 6.68 15.96
C LEU A 265 6.02 7.07 14.84
N TYR A 266 5.51 7.50 13.68
CA TYR A 266 6.38 8.05 12.66
C TYR A 266 7.13 9.29 13.15
N ALA A 267 6.43 10.30 13.66
CA ALA A 267 7.04 11.57 14.09
C ALA A 267 8.15 11.41 15.14
N GLY A 268 8.08 10.38 15.97
CA GLY A 268 9.05 10.11 17.03
C GLY A 268 10.23 9.21 16.64
N ALA A 269 10.27 8.67 15.43
CA ALA A 269 11.33 7.76 14.99
C ALA A 269 12.65 8.48 14.73
N ALA A 270 13.77 7.89 15.18
CA ALA A 270 15.10 8.38 14.85
C ALA A 270 15.39 8.20 13.36
N ALA A 271 15.01 7.06 12.79
CA ALA A 271 15.06 6.77 11.37
C ALA A 271 14.03 5.70 11.01
N PHE A 272 13.60 5.70 9.74
CA PHE A 272 12.78 4.65 9.15
C PHE A 272 13.67 3.73 8.33
N VAL A 273 13.67 2.43 8.64
CA VAL A 273 14.53 1.42 7.99
C VAL A 273 13.68 0.44 7.22
N TYR A 274 13.92 0.33 5.90
CA TYR A 274 13.04 -0.42 5.01
C TYR A 274 13.80 -1.38 4.09
N PRO A 275 14.25 -2.54 4.61
CA PRO A 275 15.02 -3.54 3.86
C PRO A 275 14.11 -4.51 3.08
N THR A 276 13.02 -4.03 2.53
CA THR A 276 12.06 -4.84 1.78
C THR A 276 12.70 -5.43 0.50
N ARG A 277 12.23 -6.60 0.10
CA ARG A 277 12.73 -7.28 -1.11
C ARG A 277 12.01 -6.82 -2.37
N TYR A 278 10.77 -6.34 -2.23
CA TYR A 278 9.95 -5.87 -3.35
C TYR A 278 8.80 -4.97 -2.86
N GLU A 279 8.51 -3.89 -3.61
CA GLU A 279 7.34 -3.02 -3.41
C GLU A 279 6.71 -2.63 -4.75
N GLY A 280 5.38 -2.63 -4.80
CA GLY A 280 4.64 -2.08 -5.93
C GLY A 280 4.65 -0.54 -5.94
N PHE A 281 4.68 0.08 -4.74
CA PHE A 281 4.74 1.53 -4.57
C PHE A 281 5.69 1.94 -3.43
N GLY A 282 5.37 1.63 -2.19
CA GLY A 282 6.19 2.00 -1.04
C GLY A 282 5.56 3.10 -0.18
N PHE A 283 4.31 2.94 0.24
CA PHE A 283 3.63 3.86 1.15
C PHE A 283 4.39 4.14 2.44
N PRO A 284 4.85 3.12 3.21
CA PRO A 284 5.40 3.36 4.53
C PRO A 284 6.61 4.30 4.55
N PRO A 285 7.62 4.18 3.67
CA PRO A 285 8.72 5.13 3.64
C PRO A 285 8.29 6.54 3.22
N LEU A 286 7.30 6.70 2.31
CA LEU A 286 6.73 8.02 2.00
C LEU A 286 5.97 8.62 3.18
N GLU A 287 5.23 7.80 3.92
CA GLU A 287 4.58 8.20 5.17
C GLU A 287 5.61 8.71 6.18
N ALA A 288 6.75 8.03 6.34
CA ALA A 288 7.86 8.47 7.17
C ALA A 288 8.42 9.82 6.70
N MET A 289 8.67 9.97 5.39
CA MET A 289 9.12 11.22 4.78
C MET A 289 8.16 12.38 5.04
N SER A 290 6.85 12.15 4.95
CA SER A 290 5.82 13.17 5.22
C SER A 290 5.82 13.68 6.67
N ARG A 291 6.47 12.94 7.57
CA ARG A 291 6.67 13.28 8.99
C ARG A 291 8.08 13.77 9.30
N GLY A 292 8.89 14.02 8.28
CA GLY A 292 10.27 14.49 8.44
C GLY A 292 11.20 13.43 9.05
N VAL A 293 10.92 12.15 8.85
CA VAL A 293 11.77 11.06 9.33
C VAL A 293 12.77 10.68 8.26
N PRO A 294 14.08 10.61 8.55
CA PRO A 294 15.08 10.13 7.61
C PRO A 294 14.77 8.68 7.22
N VAL A 295 14.81 8.38 5.93
CA VAL A 295 14.54 7.05 5.39
C VAL A 295 15.82 6.39 4.90
N ILE A 296 16.10 5.18 5.40
CA ILE A 296 17.14 4.28 4.90
C ILE A 296 16.44 3.10 4.23
N SER A 297 16.64 2.91 2.94
CA SER A 297 15.84 1.98 2.15
C SER A 297 16.66 1.12 1.21
N ALA A 298 16.19 -0.09 0.96
CA ALA A 298 16.68 -0.92 -0.13
C ALA A 298 16.47 -0.22 -1.48
N LYS A 299 17.48 -0.24 -2.36
CA LYS A 299 17.42 0.34 -3.69
C LYS A 299 16.90 -0.69 -4.70
N ASN A 300 15.62 -1.00 -4.61
CA ASN A 300 14.99 -1.99 -5.49
C ASN A 300 13.54 -1.63 -5.83
N SER A 301 12.97 -2.35 -6.78
CA SER A 301 11.57 -2.27 -7.21
C SER A 301 11.11 -0.82 -7.49
N SER A 302 9.95 -0.41 -7.00
CA SER A 302 9.42 0.95 -7.15
C SER A 302 10.07 2.01 -6.24
N LEU A 303 10.86 1.59 -5.24
CA LEU A 303 11.37 2.52 -4.23
C LEU A 303 12.25 3.65 -4.80
N PRO A 304 13.20 3.41 -5.75
CA PRO A 304 13.96 4.49 -6.36
C PRO A 304 13.09 5.52 -7.10
N GLU A 305 12.06 5.05 -7.79
CA GLU A 305 11.07 5.91 -8.46
C GLU A 305 10.29 6.76 -7.48
N VAL A 306 9.82 6.12 -6.38
CA VAL A 306 8.90 6.74 -5.43
C VAL A 306 9.62 7.65 -4.44
N LEU A 307 10.78 7.27 -3.95
CA LEU A 307 11.51 8.05 -2.93
C LEU A 307 12.52 9.04 -3.52
N GLY A 308 12.96 8.85 -4.78
CA GLY A 308 13.93 9.71 -5.44
C GLY A 308 15.24 9.84 -4.66
N ASP A 309 15.78 11.03 -4.59
CA ASP A 309 17.03 11.32 -3.87
C ASP A 309 16.81 11.63 -2.38
N ALA A 310 15.58 11.44 -1.87
CA ALA A 310 15.21 11.75 -0.50
C ALA A 310 15.46 10.61 0.49
N ALA A 311 16.03 9.48 0.05
CA ALA A 311 16.38 8.34 0.89
C ALA A 311 17.88 8.08 0.91
N GLU A 312 18.37 7.54 2.01
CA GLU A 312 19.67 6.86 2.06
C GLU A 312 19.52 5.47 1.47
N TRP A 313 20.22 5.22 0.36
CA TRP A 313 20.11 3.97 -0.38
C TRP A 313 21.11 2.93 0.10
N VAL A 314 20.63 1.69 0.27
CA VAL A 314 21.48 0.52 0.49
C VAL A 314 21.23 -0.49 -0.63
N GLU A 315 22.31 -0.92 -1.27
CA GLU A 315 22.28 -1.95 -2.30
C GLU A 315 22.57 -3.32 -1.66
N GLY A 316 21.76 -4.33 -2.02
CA GLY A 316 21.91 -5.68 -1.46
C GLY A 316 21.45 -5.82 -0.01
N PHE A 317 21.73 -6.99 0.55
CA PHE A 317 21.27 -7.41 1.88
C PHE A 317 22.46 -7.91 2.71
N ASP A 318 23.41 -7.02 2.99
CA ASP A 318 24.50 -7.19 3.94
C ASP A 318 24.18 -6.40 5.21
N ALA A 319 24.00 -7.08 6.34
CA ALA A 319 23.54 -6.46 7.58
C ALA A 319 24.57 -5.48 8.19
N GLU A 320 25.88 -5.73 7.99
CA GLU A 320 26.94 -4.82 8.44
C GLU A 320 26.92 -3.52 7.61
N GLU A 321 26.75 -3.61 6.30
CA GLU A 321 26.63 -2.44 5.43
C GLU A 321 25.39 -1.60 5.79
N TRP A 322 24.25 -2.25 6.07
CA TRP A 322 23.05 -1.55 6.54
C TRP A 322 23.29 -0.85 7.89
N ALA A 323 23.86 -1.55 8.87
CA ALA A 323 24.17 -0.97 10.16
C ALA A 323 25.15 0.21 10.05
N ARG A 324 26.17 0.09 9.17
CA ARG A 324 27.12 1.17 8.86
C ARG A 324 26.42 2.40 8.25
N LYS A 325 25.49 2.20 7.30
CA LYS A 325 24.72 3.29 6.69
C LYS A 325 23.80 3.97 7.69
N ILE A 326 23.10 3.20 8.53
CA ILE A 326 22.24 3.73 9.60
C ILE A 326 23.09 4.57 10.56
N ARG A 327 24.23 4.05 11.01
CA ARG A 327 25.18 4.76 11.89
C ARG A 327 25.62 6.08 11.28
N LYS A 328 25.99 6.08 10.00
CA LYS A 328 26.39 7.27 9.26
C LYS A 328 25.28 8.32 9.19
N VAL A 329 24.04 7.91 8.98
CA VAL A 329 22.89 8.84 8.95
C VAL A 329 22.63 9.42 10.34
N LEU A 330 22.59 8.60 11.38
CA LEU A 330 22.28 9.04 12.73
C LEU A 330 23.40 9.86 13.38
N GLY A 331 24.67 9.63 13.00
CA GLY A 331 25.83 10.35 13.50
C GLY A 331 26.15 11.66 12.76
N ASP A 332 25.45 11.98 11.67
CA ASP A 332 25.68 13.17 10.84
C ASP A 332 24.43 14.08 10.85
N SER A 333 24.44 15.12 11.65
CA SER A 333 23.33 16.07 11.81
C SER A 333 22.95 16.78 10.50
N ASP A 334 23.94 17.12 9.67
CA ASP A 334 23.70 17.79 8.41
C ASP A 334 23.05 16.85 7.38
N ARG A 335 23.49 15.57 7.38
CA ARG A 335 22.88 14.53 6.56
C ARG A 335 21.44 14.27 6.99
N MET A 336 21.18 14.13 8.27
CA MET A 336 19.83 13.99 8.81
C MET A 336 18.94 15.16 8.40
N THR A 337 19.43 16.39 8.54
CA THR A 337 18.68 17.60 8.18
C THR A 337 18.36 17.63 6.68
N ARG A 338 19.32 17.29 5.83
CA ARG A 338 19.11 17.19 4.38
C ARG A 338 18.07 16.12 4.01
N LEU A 339 18.18 14.91 4.59
CA LEU A 339 17.23 13.83 4.31
C LEU A 339 15.82 14.18 4.78
N ARG A 340 15.66 14.83 5.93
CA ARG A 340 14.37 15.32 6.44
C ARG A 340 13.74 16.33 5.49
N ALA A 341 14.51 17.34 5.09
CA ALA A 341 14.01 18.38 4.18
C ALA A 341 13.66 17.82 2.80
N ALA A 342 14.52 16.97 2.23
CA ALA A 342 14.26 16.31 0.95
C ALA A 342 13.05 15.39 1.02
N GLY A 343 12.89 14.64 2.12
CA GLY A 343 11.74 13.76 2.33
C GLY A 343 10.42 14.51 2.41
N LEU A 344 10.37 15.61 3.17
CA LEU A 344 9.19 16.47 3.26
C LEU A 344 8.81 17.05 1.90
N GLU A 345 9.78 17.51 1.13
CA GLU A 345 9.52 18.04 -0.21
C GLU A 345 9.06 16.96 -1.18
N ARG A 346 9.68 15.78 -1.13
CA ARG A 346 9.28 14.62 -1.95
C ARG A 346 7.84 14.20 -1.66
N ALA A 347 7.46 14.12 -0.40
CA ALA A 347 6.13 13.69 0.03
C ALA A 347 4.99 14.59 -0.50
N LYS A 348 5.24 15.90 -0.70
CA LYS A 348 4.24 16.84 -1.24
C LYS A 348 3.78 16.52 -2.67
N GLN A 349 4.56 15.73 -3.42
CA GLN A 349 4.21 15.36 -4.79
C GLN A 349 3.13 14.29 -4.87
N PHE A 350 2.81 13.64 -3.74
CA PHE A 350 1.89 12.49 -3.65
C PHE A 350 0.58 12.89 -2.97
N THR A 351 -0.38 13.34 -3.77
CA THR A 351 -1.69 13.76 -3.28
C THR A 351 -2.82 12.97 -3.93
N TRP A 352 -3.87 12.69 -3.18
CA TRP A 352 -5.03 11.98 -3.70
C TRP A 352 -5.79 12.78 -4.76
N GLU A 353 -5.74 14.10 -4.70
CA GLU A 353 -6.26 14.99 -5.73
C GLU A 353 -5.57 14.74 -7.08
N LYS A 354 -4.24 14.62 -7.08
CA LYS A 354 -3.49 14.30 -8.29
C LYS A 354 -3.81 12.88 -8.79
N THR A 355 -3.83 11.90 -7.89
CA THR A 355 -4.20 10.51 -8.21
C THR A 355 -5.58 10.44 -8.86
N ALA A 356 -6.57 11.12 -8.29
CA ALA A 356 -7.93 11.13 -8.82
C ALA A 356 -8.02 11.82 -10.19
N ARG A 357 -7.37 12.96 -10.36
CA ARG A 357 -7.35 13.69 -11.64
C ARG A 357 -6.73 12.85 -12.76
N GLU A 358 -5.54 12.26 -12.53
CA GLU A 358 -4.88 11.39 -13.50
C GLU A 358 -5.72 10.14 -13.82
N THR A 359 -6.37 9.55 -12.80
CA THR A 359 -7.31 8.45 -12.98
C THR A 359 -8.51 8.87 -13.81
N TRP A 360 -9.06 10.07 -13.56
CA TRP A 360 -10.21 10.59 -14.28
C TRP A 360 -9.88 10.88 -15.76
N GLU A 361 -8.69 11.38 -16.05
CA GLU A 361 -8.20 11.56 -17.43
C GLU A 361 -8.15 10.23 -18.19
N ILE A 362 -7.75 9.14 -17.52
CA ILE A 362 -7.77 7.81 -18.11
C ILE A 362 -9.22 7.34 -18.32
N TYR A 363 -10.13 7.55 -17.37
CA TYR A 363 -11.54 7.21 -17.54
C TYR A 363 -12.14 7.87 -18.81
N ARG A 364 -11.84 9.14 -19.04
CA ARG A 364 -12.33 9.88 -20.22
C ARG A 364 -11.89 9.25 -21.55
N ARG A 365 -10.73 8.59 -21.60
CA ARG A 365 -10.24 7.92 -22.82
C ARG A 365 -11.02 6.64 -23.14
N PHE A 366 -11.59 6.01 -22.13
CA PHE A 366 -12.29 4.73 -22.25
C PHE A 366 -13.81 4.83 -22.07
N LYS A 367 -14.31 5.99 -21.69
CA LYS A 367 -15.74 6.28 -21.65
C LYS A 367 -16.28 6.27 -23.07
N SER A 368 -17.37 5.52 -23.31
CA SER A 368 -18.04 5.41 -24.61
C SER A 368 -18.89 6.63 -24.91
#